data_323486c46c69cd27a7a829beb5bc20b0
#
_entry.id   323486c46c69cd27a7a829beb5bc20b0
#
_cell.length_a   1.000
_cell.length_b   1.000
_cell.length_c   1.000
_cell.angle_alpha   90.00
_cell.angle_beta   90.00
_cell.angle_gamma   90.00
#
_symmetry.space_group_name_H-M   'P 1'
#
loop_
_entity.id
_entity.type
_entity.pdbx_description
1 polymer ?
#
loop_
_entity_poly.entity_id
_entity_poly.type
_entity_poly.pdbx_seq_one_letter_code
_entity_poly.pdbx_strand_id
1 'polypeptide(L)'
;MNISEAARRSGLSSKTIRYYEDIGLTATVDRTENGYRVYEDGAVEELKFLSRARDVGFDLSECRQLLGLHRDSGRQSRHARALVLEKTEQLQQRIDSLLAM
;
A
#
# COMPACT_ATOMS: atom_id res chain seq x y z
N MET A 1 5.74 17.40 1.15
CA MET A 1 5.80 17.29 2.62
C MET A 1 6.92 16.38 3.04
N ASN A 2 7.35 16.44 4.30
CA ASN A 2 8.41 15.56 4.80
C ASN A 2 7.86 14.17 5.18
N ILE A 3 8.78 13.25 5.53
CA ILE A 3 8.40 11.87 5.85
C ILE A 3 7.49 11.77 7.09
N SER A 4 7.70 12.64 8.08
CA SER A 4 6.87 12.63 9.28
C SER A 4 5.41 12.96 8.97
N GLU A 5 5.18 13.94 8.11
CA GLU A 5 3.84 14.30 7.65
C GLU A 5 3.24 13.21 6.77
N ALA A 6 4.05 12.62 5.87
CA ALA A 6 3.60 11.50 5.05
C ALA A 6 3.20 10.30 5.91
N ALA A 7 3.96 10.00 6.95
CA ALA A 7 3.64 8.95 7.91
C ALA A 7 2.31 9.22 8.61
N ARG A 8 2.13 10.45 9.11
CA ARG A 8 0.90 10.85 9.79
C ARG A 8 -0.32 10.68 8.87
N ARG A 9 -0.22 11.13 7.63
CA ARG A 9 -1.34 11.09 6.68
C ARG A 9 -1.64 9.69 6.15
N SER A 10 -0.62 8.86 5.99
CA SER A 10 -0.78 7.53 5.41
C SER A 10 -1.16 6.45 6.41
N GLY A 11 -0.86 6.67 7.68
CA GLY A 11 -1.02 5.65 8.72
C GLY A 11 0.14 4.66 8.80
N LEU A 12 1.21 4.90 8.04
CA LEU A 12 2.42 4.08 8.07
C LEU A 12 3.50 4.77 8.91
N SER A 13 4.40 3.99 9.52
CA SER A 13 5.55 4.56 10.21
C SER A 13 6.57 5.08 9.20
N SER A 14 7.38 6.05 9.61
CA SER A 14 8.49 6.53 8.78
C SER A 14 9.43 5.41 8.38
N LYS A 15 9.67 4.47 9.30
CA LYS A 15 10.52 3.30 9.05
C LYS A 15 9.93 2.43 7.92
N THR A 16 8.63 2.16 7.97
CA THR A 16 7.94 1.37 6.95
C THR A 16 7.98 2.07 5.59
N ILE A 17 7.76 3.38 5.57
CA ILE A 17 7.82 4.17 4.32
C ILE A 17 9.20 4.03 3.67
N ARG A 18 10.27 4.19 4.46
CA ARG A 18 11.65 4.03 3.94
C ARG A 18 11.90 2.61 3.45
N TYR A 19 11.41 1.61 4.19
CA TYR A 19 11.54 0.22 3.80
C TYR A 19 10.86 -0.06 2.45
N TYR A 20 9.65 0.45 2.24
CA TYR A 20 8.93 0.26 0.99
C TYR A 20 9.66 0.88 -0.21
N GLU A 21 10.31 2.02 0.00
CA GLU A 21 11.16 2.63 -1.02
C GLU A 21 12.39 1.76 -1.29
N ASP A 22 13.05 1.28 -0.23
CA ASP A 22 14.25 0.46 -0.34
C ASP A 22 14.02 -0.85 -1.11
N ILE A 23 12.88 -1.49 -0.91
CA ILE A 23 12.56 -2.74 -1.64
C ILE A 23 11.92 -2.48 -3.00
N GLY A 24 11.79 -1.22 -3.41
CA GLY A 24 11.23 -0.87 -4.71
C GLY A 24 9.71 -1.05 -4.82
N LEU A 25 9.01 -1.17 -3.70
CA LEU A 25 7.55 -1.23 -3.72
C LEU A 25 6.96 0.12 -4.11
N THR A 26 7.52 1.20 -3.59
CA THR A 26 7.18 2.57 -3.97
C THR A 26 8.35 3.20 -4.73
N ALA A 27 8.03 4.19 -5.57
CA ALA A 27 9.05 4.91 -6.32
C ALA A 27 9.94 5.73 -5.38
N THR A 28 11.19 5.94 -5.78
CA THR A 28 12.09 6.85 -5.09
C THR A 28 11.54 8.28 -5.20
N VAL A 29 11.50 8.97 -4.05
CA VAL A 29 11.03 10.36 -4.00
C VAL A 29 12.18 11.34 -4.13
N ASP A 30 11.86 12.56 -4.54
CA ASP A 30 12.84 13.65 -4.62
C ASP A 30 13.34 14.01 -3.22
N ARG A 31 14.50 14.66 -3.18
CA ARG A 31 15.11 15.13 -1.94
C ARG A 31 15.37 16.62 -2.02
N THR A 32 15.34 17.27 -0.85
CA THR A 32 15.79 18.65 -0.72
C THR A 32 17.32 18.72 -0.89
N GLU A 33 17.85 19.94 -1.00
CA GLU A 33 19.30 20.17 -1.05
C GLU A 33 20.01 19.56 0.16
N ASN A 34 19.35 19.52 1.32
CA ASN A 34 19.89 18.95 2.55
C ASN A 34 19.72 17.42 2.63
N GLY A 35 19.23 16.77 1.58
CA GLY A 35 19.08 15.33 1.49
C GLY A 35 17.80 14.75 2.11
N TYR A 36 16.88 15.59 2.56
CA TYR A 36 15.60 15.13 3.14
C TYR A 36 14.61 14.76 2.05
N ARG A 37 13.89 13.68 2.26
CA ARG A 37 12.84 13.21 1.35
C ARG A 37 11.67 14.19 1.28
N VAL A 38 11.13 14.36 0.07
CA VAL A 38 9.94 15.21 -0.18
C VAL A 38 8.85 14.33 -0.77
N TYR A 39 7.68 14.31 -0.12
CA TYR A 39 6.53 13.52 -0.55
C TYR A 39 5.44 14.44 -1.09
N GLU A 40 5.03 14.20 -2.34
CA GLU A 40 3.92 14.90 -2.96
C GLU A 40 2.61 14.16 -2.66
N ASP A 41 1.48 14.80 -2.95
CA ASP A 41 0.16 14.24 -2.66
C ASP A 41 -0.05 12.88 -3.30
N GLY A 42 0.42 12.69 -4.54
CA GLY A 42 0.31 11.40 -5.23
C GLY A 42 1.03 10.27 -4.50
N ALA A 43 2.24 10.55 -3.99
CA ALA A 43 3.00 9.58 -3.21
C ALA A 43 2.27 9.24 -1.91
N VAL A 44 1.70 10.22 -1.24
CA VAL A 44 0.94 10.00 -0.01
C VAL A 44 -0.31 9.15 -0.27
N GLU A 45 -1.00 9.38 -1.37
CA GLU A 45 -2.17 8.57 -1.74
C GLU A 45 -1.79 7.10 -1.98
N GLU A 46 -0.65 6.85 -2.62
CA GLU A 46 -0.14 5.48 -2.78
C GLU A 46 0.18 4.84 -1.43
N LEU A 47 0.78 5.59 -0.51
CA LEU A 47 1.08 5.09 0.84
C LEU A 47 -0.20 4.79 1.62
N LYS A 48 -1.23 5.62 1.51
CA LYS A 48 -2.54 5.34 2.11
C LYS A 48 -3.14 4.05 1.57
N PHE A 49 -3.07 3.87 0.27
CA PHE A 49 -3.55 2.67 -0.40
C PHE A 49 -2.83 1.42 0.13
N LEU A 50 -1.50 1.48 0.25
CA LEU A 50 -0.70 0.38 0.79
C LEU A 50 -1.03 0.10 2.25
N SER A 51 -1.25 1.15 3.05
CA SER A 51 -1.65 0.98 4.45
C SER A 51 -2.96 0.18 4.55
N ARG A 52 -3.96 0.53 3.75
CA ARG A 52 -5.24 -0.16 3.72
C ARG A 52 -5.11 -1.61 3.25
N ALA A 53 -4.33 -1.84 2.20
CA ALA A 53 -4.11 -3.18 1.66
C ALA A 53 -3.45 -4.08 2.70
N ARG A 54 -2.44 -3.56 3.41
CA ARG A 54 -1.77 -4.31 4.48
C ARG A 54 -2.71 -4.62 5.63
N ASP A 55 -3.55 -3.66 5.99
CA ASP A 55 -4.50 -3.83 7.11
C ASP A 55 -5.48 -4.97 6.86
N VAL A 56 -5.94 -5.16 5.63
CA VAL A 56 -6.86 -6.26 5.30
C VAL A 56 -6.14 -7.55 4.93
N GLY A 57 -4.82 -7.59 5.05
CA GLY A 57 -4.04 -8.83 4.96
C GLY A 57 -3.40 -9.14 3.62
N PHE A 58 -3.31 -8.18 2.70
CA PHE A 58 -2.50 -8.38 1.50
C PHE A 58 -1.03 -8.39 1.87
N ASP A 59 -0.27 -9.36 1.33
CA ASP A 59 1.17 -9.39 1.52
C ASP A 59 1.88 -8.40 0.57
N LEU A 60 3.20 -8.26 0.71
CA LEU A 60 3.95 -7.28 -0.08
C LEU A 60 3.92 -7.59 -1.58
N SER A 61 3.92 -8.86 -1.96
CA SER A 61 3.82 -9.25 -3.37
C SER A 61 2.46 -8.86 -3.95
N GLU A 62 1.39 -9.12 -3.20
CA GLU A 62 0.04 -8.72 -3.59
C GLU A 62 -0.09 -7.20 -3.65
N CYS A 63 0.48 -6.49 -2.67
CA CYS A 63 0.51 -5.03 -2.67
C CYS A 63 1.19 -4.46 -3.91
N ARG A 64 2.29 -5.09 -4.35
CA ARG A 64 2.99 -4.68 -5.57
C ARG A 64 2.09 -4.82 -6.80
N GLN A 65 1.37 -5.93 -6.90
CA GLN A 65 0.42 -6.16 -7.99
C GLN A 65 -0.71 -5.14 -7.98
N LEU A 66 -1.30 -4.91 -6.80
CA LEU A 66 -2.41 -3.96 -6.64
C LEU A 66 -1.97 -2.54 -6.97
N LEU A 67 -0.78 -2.14 -6.54
CA LEU A 67 -0.26 -0.81 -6.80
C LEU A 67 0.00 -0.59 -8.29
N GLY A 68 0.53 -1.61 -8.99
CA GLY A 68 0.69 -1.58 -10.43
C GLY A 68 -0.63 -1.40 -11.15
N LEU A 69 -1.67 -2.12 -10.73
CA LEU A 69 -3.01 -2.00 -11.29
C LEU A 69 -3.65 -0.63 -11.00
N HIS A 70 -3.39 -0.09 -9.81
CA HIS A 70 -3.87 1.24 -9.42
C HIS A 70 -3.25 2.34 -10.29
N ARG A 71 -1.96 2.22 -10.59
CA ARG A 71 -1.24 3.16 -11.46
C ARG A 71 -1.69 3.06 -12.92
N ASP A 72 -2.03 1.86 -13.36
CA ASP A 72 -2.46 1.56 -14.73
C ASP A 72 -3.99 1.52 -14.79
N SER A 73 -4.61 2.63 -14.43
CA SER A 73 -6.06 2.73 -14.28
C SER A 73 -6.81 2.37 -15.57
N GLY A 74 -7.85 1.55 -15.44
CA GLY A 74 -8.79 1.19 -16.50
C GLY A 74 -8.46 -0.08 -17.28
N ARG A 75 -7.19 -0.46 -17.37
CA ARG A 75 -6.79 -1.60 -18.21
C ARG A 75 -6.83 -2.93 -17.48
N GLN A 76 -6.66 -2.93 -16.16
CA GLN A 76 -6.51 -4.14 -15.36
C GLN A 76 -7.42 -4.19 -14.14
N SER A 77 -8.52 -3.44 -14.19
CA SER A 77 -9.50 -3.44 -13.10
C SER A 77 -10.05 -4.84 -12.82
N ARG A 78 -10.08 -5.70 -13.84
CA ARG A 78 -10.54 -7.09 -13.72
C ARG A 78 -9.60 -7.89 -12.81
N HIS A 79 -8.29 -7.74 -12.97
CA HIS A 79 -7.29 -8.42 -12.12
C HIS A 79 -7.34 -7.88 -10.69
N ALA A 80 -7.45 -6.57 -10.52
CA ALA A 80 -7.58 -5.96 -9.19
C ALA A 80 -8.83 -6.48 -8.49
N ARG A 81 -9.95 -6.55 -9.20
CA ARG A 81 -11.21 -7.07 -8.67
C ARG A 81 -11.06 -8.53 -8.25
N ALA A 82 -10.38 -9.36 -9.05
CA ALA A 82 -10.16 -10.77 -8.73
C ALA A 82 -9.34 -10.93 -7.45
N LEU A 83 -8.28 -10.13 -7.28
CA LEU A 83 -7.47 -10.14 -6.06
C LEU A 83 -8.28 -9.75 -4.83
N VAL A 84 -9.12 -8.72 -4.95
CA VAL A 84 -9.98 -8.26 -3.86
C VAL A 84 -11.01 -9.31 -3.49
N LEU A 85 -11.65 -9.94 -4.49
CA LEU A 85 -12.64 -11.00 -4.25
C LEU A 85 -12.01 -12.19 -3.56
N GLU A 86 -10.83 -12.62 -4.00
CA GLU A 86 -10.09 -13.71 -3.38
C GLU A 86 -9.77 -13.41 -1.93
N LYS A 87 -9.30 -12.19 -1.64
CA LYS A 87 -9.00 -11.77 -0.27
C LYS A 87 -10.27 -11.75 0.58
N THR A 88 -11.37 -11.26 0.03
CA THR A 88 -12.67 -11.23 0.72
C THR A 88 -13.11 -12.64 1.13
N GLU A 89 -12.96 -13.61 0.23
CA GLU A 89 -13.29 -15.01 0.53
C GLU A 89 -12.40 -15.57 1.64
N GLN A 90 -11.11 -15.30 1.60
CA GLN A 90 -10.16 -15.75 2.61
C GLN A 90 -10.50 -15.17 3.99
N LEU A 91 -10.85 -13.88 4.04
CA LEU A 91 -11.25 -13.22 5.29
C LEU A 91 -12.56 -13.79 5.82
N GLN A 92 -13.53 -14.08 4.94
CA GLN A 92 -14.78 -14.69 5.35
C GLN A 92 -14.56 -16.07 5.95
N GLN A 93 -13.68 -16.88 5.36
CA GLN A 93 -13.32 -18.19 5.90
C GLN A 93 -12.70 -18.07 7.28
N ARG A 94 -11.85 -17.07 7.52
CA ARG A 94 -11.27 -16.82 8.84
C ARG A 94 -12.33 -16.43 9.85
N ILE A 95 -13.26 -15.57 9.48
CA ILE A 95 -14.37 -15.17 10.34
C ILE A 95 -15.18 -16.42 10.73
N ASP A 96 -15.54 -17.24 9.75
CA ASP A 96 -16.31 -18.44 9.96
C ASP A 96 -15.58 -19.41 10.91
N SER A 97 -14.28 -19.59 10.72
CA SER A 97 -13.46 -20.44 11.59
C SER A 97 -13.41 -19.91 13.03
N LEU A 98 -13.28 -18.60 13.19
CA LEU A 98 -13.27 -17.98 14.52
C LEU A 98 -14.62 -18.14 15.22
N LEU A 99 -15.70 -17.96 14.49
CA LEU A 99 -17.06 -18.13 15.05
C LEU A 99 -17.37 -19.58 15.42
N ALA A 100 -16.71 -20.54 14.78
CA ALA A 100 -16.88 -21.96 15.05
C ALA A 100 -16.11 -22.44 16.29
N MET A 101 -15.19 -21.62 16.78
CA MET A 101 -14.45 -21.94 18.01
C MET A 101 -15.35 -21.73 19.23
#